data_85b16f326e0dea4bfe0dc229ac0c7c9a
#
_entry.id   85b16f326e0dea4bfe0dc229ac0c7c9a
#
_cell.length_a   1.000
_cell.length_b   1.000
_cell.length_c   1.000
_cell.angle_alpha   90.00
_cell.angle_beta   90.00
_cell.angle_gamma   90.00
#
_symmetry.space_group_name_H-M   'P 1'
#
loop_
_entity.id
_entity.type
_entity.pdbx_description
1 polymer ?
#
loop_
_entity_poly.entity_id
_entity_poly.type
_entity_poly.pdbx_seq_one_letter_code
_entity_poly.pdbx_strand_id
1 'polypeptide(L)'
;MPTIPVTALRTIPPELAQRYEATGLWTRETLGELLTERLRACPDAEFRVHSRVRPWSGTFGDVERTARRLAAGLRERGVGPGDTIAFQLPNWMEAAAVFWASALLGAVVVPIVHFYGPKEVGYILRSTRPSAFFAAERFGHQEFRPELSADVPIVGVVGRDFDELLADEPMAGTLPVDPAAPALIAFTSGTTRDPKGVVHSHQTLVCETRQLSAAYPPDRGRQFTVAPVGHFIGMINAFLIPVLDGSPVNLGDVWDPAQALDLIARENLVVGGGATYYMTSLLDHPDCTPEHVARLKYAGLGGSTVPSAVTTRLEGLGITAFRSYGSTEHPSVTWAPHDGPARLRLHTDGAPLDGVELRLDEDGEILTRGPDLCLGYTDPELTKSCFDADGWYRTGDIGVLDADGFLSITDRKSDVIIRGGENIGALEVEEVLLGMPGVAEAAVVAAPDARLGEHAAAVLRMLPGRQPPDLAELRAHFENAGMARQKWPEEVHTVDEFPRTASGKVKKFVLRRDIAP
;
A
#
# COMPACT_ATOMS: atom_id res chain seq x y z
N MET A 1 -28.80 8.53 4.04
CA MET A 1 -28.20 9.61 3.21
C MET A 1 -26.77 9.18 2.93
N PRO A 2 -26.20 9.37 1.72
CA PRO A 2 -24.84 8.95 1.44
C PRO A 2 -23.86 9.58 2.43
N THR A 3 -22.97 8.77 2.96
CA THR A 3 -22.07 9.11 4.07
C THR A 3 -20.97 10.11 3.65
N ILE A 4 -20.72 10.24 2.33
CA ILE A 4 -19.76 11.18 1.76
C ILE A 4 -20.57 12.24 0.99
N PRO A 5 -20.48 13.52 1.37
CA PRO A 5 -21.08 14.57 0.55
C PRO A 5 -20.43 14.55 -0.84
N VAL A 6 -21.20 14.46 -1.90
CA VAL A 6 -20.71 14.54 -3.30
C VAL A 6 -19.87 15.81 -3.52
N THR A 7 -20.17 16.89 -2.77
CA THR A 7 -19.42 18.15 -2.76
C THR A 7 -18.02 18.05 -2.17
N ALA A 8 -17.67 16.94 -1.52
CA ALA A 8 -16.32 16.70 -0.99
C ALA A 8 -15.35 16.17 -2.06
N LEU A 9 -15.89 15.65 -3.17
CA LEU A 9 -15.09 15.00 -4.21
C LEU A 9 -14.72 15.99 -5.32
N ARG A 10 -13.59 15.73 -5.99
CA ARG A 10 -13.16 16.52 -7.14
C ARG A 10 -14.11 16.34 -8.31
N THR A 11 -14.23 17.37 -9.15
CA THR A 11 -14.87 17.23 -10.46
C THR A 11 -13.84 16.72 -11.45
N ILE A 12 -14.13 15.61 -12.12
CA ILE A 12 -13.28 15.08 -13.18
C ILE A 12 -13.59 15.86 -14.47
N PRO A 13 -12.58 16.45 -15.15
CA PRO A 13 -12.80 17.12 -16.42
C PRO A 13 -13.50 16.20 -17.43
N PRO A 14 -14.57 16.65 -18.11
CA PRO A 14 -15.33 15.80 -19.03
C PRO A 14 -14.51 15.20 -20.16
N GLU A 15 -13.50 15.92 -20.66
CA GLU A 15 -12.59 15.45 -21.69
C GLU A 15 -11.70 14.29 -21.21
N LEU A 16 -11.32 14.25 -19.93
CA LEU A 16 -10.58 13.13 -19.34
C LEU A 16 -11.49 11.89 -19.23
N ALA A 17 -12.69 12.07 -18.72
CA ALA A 17 -13.67 10.99 -18.61
C ALA A 17 -13.96 10.37 -19.99
N GLN A 18 -14.25 11.20 -20.99
CA GLN A 18 -14.49 10.75 -22.39
C GLN A 18 -13.26 10.00 -22.96
N ARG A 19 -12.06 10.48 -22.67
CA ARG A 19 -10.82 9.83 -23.14
C ARG A 19 -10.66 8.45 -22.49
N TYR A 20 -10.85 8.33 -21.18
CA TYR A 20 -10.71 7.05 -20.48
C TYR A 20 -11.79 6.04 -20.91
N GLU A 21 -13.01 6.49 -21.20
CA GLU A 21 -14.08 5.65 -21.75
C GLU A 21 -13.75 5.23 -23.18
N ALA A 22 -13.32 6.16 -24.03
CA ALA A 22 -12.99 5.88 -25.44
C ALA A 22 -11.82 4.90 -25.61
N THR A 23 -10.86 4.92 -24.69
CA THR A 23 -9.71 4.00 -24.66
C THR A 23 -10.01 2.68 -23.96
N GLY A 24 -11.18 2.53 -23.34
CA GLY A 24 -11.58 1.33 -22.60
C GLY A 24 -10.91 1.18 -21.23
N LEU A 25 -10.18 2.20 -20.76
CA LEU A 25 -9.63 2.25 -19.40
C LEU A 25 -10.75 2.35 -18.35
N TRP A 26 -11.77 3.14 -18.65
CA TRP A 26 -13.03 3.12 -17.91
C TRP A 26 -14.10 2.34 -18.67
N THR A 27 -14.72 1.43 -17.95
CA THR A 27 -15.84 0.62 -18.44
C THR A 27 -17.07 0.88 -17.58
N ARG A 28 -18.20 0.35 -18.00
CA ARG A 28 -19.42 0.37 -17.18
C ARG A 28 -19.48 -0.73 -16.12
N GLU A 29 -18.44 -1.56 -16.06
CA GLU A 29 -18.37 -2.66 -15.11
C GLU A 29 -18.11 -2.15 -13.69
N THR A 30 -18.92 -2.59 -12.76
CA THR A 30 -18.75 -2.33 -11.34
C THR A 30 -17.87 -3.40 -10.70
N LEU A 31 -17.34 -3.12 -9.51
CA LEU A 31 -16.52 -4.09 -8.75
C LEU A 31 -17.31 -5.37 -8.42
N GLY A 32 -18.62 -5.24 -8.12
CA GLY A 32 -19.49 -6.39 -7.87
C GLY A 32 -19.71 -7.26 -9.11
N GLU A 33 -19.81 -6.66 -10.29
CA GLU A 33 -19.95 -7.37 -11.58
C GLU A 33 -18.63 -8.08 -11.92
N LEU A 34 -17.48 -7.41 -11.81
CA LEU A 34 -16.15 -8.01 -12.00
C LEU A 34 -15.98 -9.26 -11.12
N LEU A 35 -16.25 -9.14 -9.82
CA LEU A 35 -16.14 -10.26 -8.89
C LEU A 35 -17.12 -11.38 -9.24
N THR A 36 -18.38 -11.06 -9.56
CA THR A 36 -19.39 -12.08 -9.92
C THR A 36 -18.98 -12.86 -11.16
N GLU A 37 -18.45 -12.19 -12.19
CA GLU A 37 -17.99 -12.85 -13.42
C GLU A 37 -16.79 -13.74 -13.16
N ARG A 38 -15.77 -13.18 -12.49
CA ARG A 38 -14.48 -13.86 -12.31
C ARG A 38 -14.53 -15.01 -11.31
N LEU A 39 -15.23 -14.87 -10.19
CA LEU A 39 -15.42 -15.96 -9.23
C LEU A 39 -16.19 -17.13 -9.84
N ARG A 40 -17.18 -16.84 -10.70
CA ARG A 40 -17.89 -17.88 -11.45
C ARG A 40 -16.99 -18.61 -12.46
N ALA A 41 -16.04 -17.91 -13.06
CA ALA A 41 -15.10 -18.50 -14.02
C ALA A 41 -14.06 -19.41 -13.37
N CYS A 42 -13.68 -19.17 -12.12
CA CYS A 42 -12.61 -19.88 -11.40
C CYS A 42 -13.03 -20.32 -9.99
N PRO A 43 -14.19 -21.03 -9.80
CA PRO A 43 -14.73 -21.37 -8.48
C PRO A 43 -13.82 -22.30 -7.67
N ASP A 44 -13.03 -23.13 -8.37
CA ASP A 44 -12.15 -24.13 -7.75
C ASP A 44 -10.73 -23.61 -7.46
N ALA A 45 -10.43 -22.33 -7.78
CA ALA A 45 -9.15 -21.73 -7.46
C ALA A 45 -8.92 -21.73 -5.94
N GLU A 46 -7.72 -22.14 -5.51
CA GLU A 46 -7.40 -22.27 -4.08
C GLU A 46 -7.40 -20.91 -3.37
N PHE A 47 -7.93 -20.90 -2.16
CA PHE A 47 -7.81 -19.79 -1.21
C PHE A 47 -7.29 -20.34 0.11
N ARG A 48 -6.12 -19.88 0.54
CA ARG A 48 -5.48 -20.34 1.78
C ARG A 48 -5.06 -19.17 2.66
N VAL A 49 -5.23 -19.36 3.97
CA VAL A 49 -4.72 -18.48 5.02
C VAL A 49 -3.71 -19.24 5.86
N HIS A 50 -2.46 -18.87 5.75
CA HIS A 50 -1.32 -19.44 6.49
C HIS A 50 -1.16 -18.72 7.83
N SER A 51 -2.12 -18.89 8.74
CA SER A 51 -2.16 -18.28 10.06
C SER A 51 -1.89 -19.32 11.14
N ARG A 52 -1.21 -18.89 12.22
CA ARG A 52 -1.04 -19.73 13.42
C ARG A 52 -2.27 -19.75 14.33
N VAL A 53 -3.12 -18.73 14.23
CA VAL A 53 -4.28 -18.55 15.10
C VAL A 53 -5.61 -18.83 14.41
N ARG A 54 -5.69 -18.59 13.09
CA ARG A 54 -6.90 -18.79 12.29
C ARG A 54 -6.56 -19.32 10.88
N PRO A 55 -5.96 -20.52 10.78
CA PRO A 55 -5.68 -21.11 9.47
C PRO A 55 -6.99 -21.44 8.75
N TRP A 56 -7.00 -21.24 7.44
CA TRP A 56 -8.14 -21.59 6.59
C TRP A 56 -7.68 -22.13 5.24
N SER A 57 -8.44 -23.07 4.68
CA SER A 57 -8.17 -23.64 3.36
C SER A 57 -9.50 -24.03 2.68
N GLY A 58 -9.67 -23.60 1.46
CA GLY A 58 -10.84 -23.86 0.63
C GLY A 58 -10.63 -23.29 -0.77
N THR A 59 -11.72 -22.94 -1.43
CA THR A 59 -11.74 -22.43 -2.79
C THR A 59 -12.36 -21.04 -2.86
N PHE A 60 -12.24 -20.39 -4.02
CA PHE A 60 -12.98 -19.13 -4.29
C PHE A 60 -14.48 -19.31 -4.12
N GLY A 61 -15.04 -20.45 -4.56
CA GLY A 61 -16.45 -20.76 -4.39
C GLY A 61 -16.90 -20.89 -2.94
N ASP A 62 -16.02 -21.35 -2.03
CA ASP A 62 -16.33 -21.42 -0.60
C ASP A 62 -16.37 -20.02 0.03
N VAL A 63 -15.38 -19.17 -0.30
CA VAL A 63 -15.35 -17.77 0.16
C VAL A 63 -16.50 -16.98 -0.45
N GLU A 64 -16.79 -17.15 -1.76
CA GLU A 64 -17.92 -16.50 -2.43
C GLU A 64 -19.25 -16.85 -1.78
N ARG A 65 -19.45 -18.12 -1.44
CA ARG A 65 -20.68 -18.58 -0.74
C ARG A 65 -20.85 -17.85 0.59
N THR A 66 -19.75 -17.71 1.37
CA THR A 66 -19.77 -16.96 2.62
C THR A 66 -20.06 -15.48 2.37
N ALA A 67 -19.42 -14.86 1.37
CA ALA A 67 -19.65 -13.47 1.00
C ALA A 67 -21.11 -13.21 0.57
N ARG A 68 -21.68 -14.11 -0.23
CA ARG A 68 -23.09 -13.98 -0.69
C ARG A 68 -24.10 -14.19 0.44
N ARG A 69 -23.82 -15.08 1.40
CA ARG A 69 -24.65 -15.26 2.60
C ARG A 69 -24.56 -14.02 3.50
N LEU A 70 -23.36 -13.44 3.64
CA LEU A 70 -23.19 -12.19 4.36
C LEU A 70 -23.89 -11.03 3.67
N ALA A 71 -23.79 -10.90 2.35
CA ALA A 71 -24.48 -9.88 1.58
C ALA A 71 -26.01 -9.99 1.73
N ALA A 72 -26.57 -11.21 1.70
CA ALA A 72 -27.98 -11.45 1.93
C ALA A 72 -28.40 -11.01 3.35
N GLY A 73 -27.66 -11.43 4.39
CA GLY A 73 -27.95 -11.08 5.77
C GLY A 73 -27.83 -9.58 6.07
N LEU A 74 -26.88 -8.88 5.44
CA LEU A 74 -26.76 -7.43 5.52
C LEU A 74 -27.92 -6.72 4.80
N ARG A 75 -28.29 -7.22 3.62
CA ARG A 75 -29.44 -6.68 2.85
C ARG A 75 -30.76 -6.82 3.62
N GLU A 76 -31.01 -7.95 4.28
CA GLU A 76 -32.18 -8.15 5.15
C GLU A 76 -32.24 -7.13 6.30
N ARG A 77 -31.08 -6.65 6.73
CA ARG A 77 -30.92 -5.60 7.76
C ARG A 77 -30.90 -4.17 7.20
N GLY A 78 -31.18 -4.02 5.89
CA GLY A 78 -31.35 -2.73 5.22
C GLY A 78 -30.09 -2.14 4.62
N VAL A 79 -28.96 -2.86 4.57
CA VAL A 79 -27.73 -2.39 3.93
C VAL A 79 -27.81 -2.57 2.41
N GLY A 80 -27.41 -1.55 1.66
CA GLY A 80 -27.50 -1.54 0.21
C GLY A 80 -26.52 -0.58 -0.47
N PRO A 81 -26.75 -0.23 -1.74
CA PRO A 81 -25.86 0.62 -2.52
C PRO A 81 -25.59 1.97 -1.85
N GLY A 82 -24.32 2.35 -1.77
CA GLY A 82 -23.86 3.61 -1.18
C GLY A 82 -23.79 3.62 0.35
N ASP A 83 -24.26 2.57 1.03
CA ASP A 83 -23.99 2.39 2.47
C ASP A 83 -22.50 2.07 2.69
N THR A 84 -21.99 2.41 3.86
CA THR A 84 -20.60 2.16 4.21
C THR A 84 -20.46 0.92 5.08
N ILE A 85 -19.56 0.02 4.71
CA ILE A 85 -19.21 -1.19 5.48
C ILE A 85 -17.73 -1.12 5.84
N ALA A 86 -17.44 -1.06 7.14
CA ALA A 86 -16.06 -1.04 7.63
C ALA A 86 -15.63 -2.42 8.14
N PHE A 87 -14.32 -2.73 8.02
CA PHE A 87 -13.76 -3.89 8.69
C PHE A 87 -12.35 -3.62 9.22
N GLN A 88 -12.05 -4.17 10.41
CA GLN A 88 -10.72 -4.25 10.99
C GLN A 88 -10.36 -5.72 11.23
N LEU A 89 -9.98 -6.39 10.15
CA LEU A 89 -9.65 -7.81 10.16
C LEU A 89 -8.22 -8.05 9.67
N PRO A 90 -7.52 -9.04 10.22
CA PRO A 90 -6.27 -9.53 9.61
C PRO A 90 -6.50 -10.13 8.23
N ASN A 91 -5.44 -10.61 7.58
CA ASN A 91 -5.51 -11.29 6.30
C ASN A 91 -6.19 -12.66 6.43
N TRP A 92 -7.45 -12.67 6.85
CA TRP A 92 -8.28 -13.85 7.05
C TRP A 92 -9.33 -14.01 5.95
N MET A 93 -9.91 -15.19 5.85
CA MET A 93 -10.97 -15.48 4.88
C MET A 93 -12.18 -14.55 5.04
N GLU A 94 -12.53 -14.23 6.28
CA GLU A 94 -13.65 -13.34 6.58
C GLU A 94 -13.43 -11.90 6.07
N ALA A 95 -12.18 -11.45 6.01
CA ALA A 95 -11.88 -10.13 5.41
C ALA A 95 -12.20 -10.13 3.90
N ALA A 96 -11.88 -11.21 3.18
CA ALA A 96 -12.28 -11.38 1.79
C ALA A 96 -13.81 -11.48 1.65
N ALA A 97 -14.47 -12.24 2.52
CA ALA A 97 -15.92 -12.37 2.51
C ALA A 97 -16.64 -11.03 2.75
N VAL A 98 -16.16 -10.20 3.69
CA VAL A 98 -16.72 -8.85 3.94
C VAL A 98 -16.46 -7.94 2.74
N PHE A 99 -15.26 -7.95 2.17
CA PHE A 99 -14.93 -7.12 1.01
C PHE A 99 -15.80 -7.49 -0.21
N TRP A 100 -15.90 -8.79 -0.53
CA TRP A 100 -16.71 -9.25 -1.66
C TRP A 100 -18.21 -9.01 -1.41
N ALA A 101 -18.71 -9.23 -0.18
CA ALA A 101 -20.10 -8.92 0.18
C ALA A 101 -20.42 -7.43 -0.03
N SER A 102 -19.51 -6.54 0.38
CA SER A 102 -19.66 -5.09 0.18
C SER A 102 -19.74 -4.72 -1.30
N ALA A 103 -18.86 -5.29 -2.14
CA ALA A 103 -18.87 -5.07 -3.58
C ALA A 103 -20.16 -5.60 -4.24
N LEU A 104 -20.65 -6.78 -3.84
CA LEU A 104 -21.91 -7.36 -4.33
C LEU A 104 -23.12 -6.51 -3.96
N LEU A 105 -23.10 -5.83 -2.82
CA LEU A 105 -24.15 -4.91 -2.37
C LEU A 105 -24.05 -3.51 -3.02
N GLY A 106 -22.96 -3.21 -3.75
CA GLY A 106 -22.68 -1.85 -4.20
C GLY A 106 -22.42 -0.88 -3.05
N ALA A 107 -22.01 -1.39 -1.90
CA ALA A 107 -21.67 -0.62 -0.72
C ALA A 107 -20.22 -0.12 -0.78
N VAL A 108 -19.97 0.98 -0.07
CA VAL A 108 -18.61 1.57 0.05
C VAL A 108 -17.85 0.82 1.14
N VAL A 109 -16.78 0.13 0.79
CA VAL A 109 -15.97 -0.59 1.76
C VAL A 109 -14.93 0.31 2.41
N VAL A 110 -14.72 0.16 3.72
CA VAL A 110 -13.71 0.87 4.52
C VAL A 110 -12.80 -0.15 5.19
N PRO A 111 -11.72 -0.58 4.51
CA PRO A 111 -10.75 -1.45 5.11
C PRO A 111 -9.91 -0.68 6.14
N ILE A 112 -9.85 -1.18 7.37
CA ILE A 112 -9.05 -0.62 8.45
C ILE A 112 -7.91 -1.57 8.75
N VAL A 113 -6.71 -1.04 8.80
CA VAL A 113 -5.52 -1.84 9.10
C VAL A 113 -5.66 -2.49 10.49
N HIS A 114 -5.47 -3.80 10.56
CA HIS A 114 -5.78 -4.61 11.75
C HIS A 114 -5.02 -4.22 13.02
N PHE A 115 -3.88 -3.56 12.92
CA PHE A 115 -3.09 -3.09 14.07
C PHE A 115 -3.26 -1.58 14.37
N TYR A 116 -4.21 -0.88 13.73
CA TYR A 116 -4.56 0.47 14.16
C TYR A 116 -5.16 0.44 15.56
N GLY A 117 -4.74 1.42 16.37
CA GLY A 117 -5.19 1.56 17.75
C GLY A 117 -6.58 2.16 17.88
N PRO A 118 -7.10 2.23 19.11
CA PRO A 118 -8.45 2.76 19.37
C PRO A 118 -8.67 4.19 18.88
N LYS A 119 -7.62 5.01 18.87
CA LYS A 119 -7.69 6.40 18.40
C LYS A 119 -8.01 6.48 16.91
N GLU A 120 -7.23 5.77 16.09
CA GLU A 120 -7.39 5.73 14.64
C GLU A 120 -8.72 5.06 14.27
N VAL A 121 -9.02 3.91 14.86
CA VAL A 121 -10.28 3.18 14.61
C VAL A 121 -11.49 4.03 14.97
N GLY A 122 -11.50 4.63 16.15
CA GLY A 122 -12.59 5.52 16.59
C GLY A 122 -12.75 6.74 15.70
N TYR A 123 -11.65 7.33 15.19
CA TYR A 123 -11.70 8.42 14.21
C TYR A 123 -12.34 7.95 12.90
N ILE A 124 -11.89 6.81 12.35
CA ILE A 124 -12.40 6.27 11.08
C ILE A 124 -13.89 5.95 11.18
N LEU A 125 -14.33 5.25 12.23
CA LEU A 125 -15.73 4.91 12.42
C LEU A 125 -16.63 6.15 12.57
N ARG A 126 -16.19 7.16 13.33
CA ARG A 126 -16.96 8.43 13.44
C ARG A 126 -17.01 9.22 12.14
N SER A 127 -15.93 9.23 11.35
CA SER A 127 -15.87 9.99 10.09
C SER A 127 -16.66 9.30 8.96
N THR A 128 -16.71 7.98 8.94
CA THR A 128 -17.37 7.20 7.88
C THR A 128 -18.78 6.75 8.25
N ARG A 129 -19.14 6.71 9.54
CA ARG A 129 -20.44 6.28 10.08
C ARG A 129 -20.96 5.02 9.39
N PRO A 130 -20.25 3.90 9.48
CA PRO A 130 -20.60 2.71 8.73
C PRO A 130 -21.95 2.12 9.21
N SER A 131 -22.72 1.58 8.26
CA SER A 131 -23.92 0.80 8.53
C SER A 131 -23.60 -0.56 9.14
N ALA A 132 -22.39 -1.10 8.83
CA ALA A 132 -21.89 -2.32 9.43
C ALA A 132 -20.38 -2.22 9.71
N PHE A 133 -19.93 -2.86 10.80
CA PHE A 133 -18.51 -2.96 11.17
C PHE A 133 -18.14 -4.39 11.55
N PHE A 134 -17.04 -4.88 10.98
CA PHE A 134 -16.52 -6.22 11.24
C PHE A 134 -15.14 -6.15 11.88
N ALA A 135 -14.92 -6.91 12.96
CA ALA A 135 -13.66 -6.95 13.66
C ALA A 135 -13.28 -8.36 14.07
N ALA A 136 -11.98 -8.59 14.32
CA ALA A 136 -11.52 -9.79 15.00
C ALA A 136 -11.78 -9.66 16.51
N GLU A 137 -12.23 -10.70 17.19
CA GLU A 137 -12.36 -10.69 18.65
C GLU A 137 -11.02 -10.39 19.32
N ARG A 138 -9.96 -11.05 18.82
CA ARG A 138 -8.57 -10.82 19.23
C ARG A 138 -7.61 -11.14 18.11
N PHE A 139 -6.56 -10.32 17.96
CA PHE A 139 -5.40 -10.61 17.11
C PHE A 139 -4.15 -9.93 17.65
N GLY A 140 -3.15 -10.71 18.03
CA GLY A 140 -1.95 -10.20 18.68
C GLY A 140 -2.28 -9.46 19.97
N HIS A 141 -1.94 -8.18 20.02
CA HIS A 141 -2.23 -7.29 21.15
C HIS A 141 -3.57 -6.54 21.00
N GLN A 142 -4.22 -6.67 19.85
CA GLN A 142 -5.51 -6.01 19.59
C GLN A 142 -6.66 -6.90 20.07
N GLU A 143 -7.58 -6.30 20.81
CA GLU A 143 -8.84 -6.89 21.22
C GLU A 143 -9.99 -6.01 20.73
N PHE A 144 -11.11 -6.65 20.39
CA PHE A 144 -12.32 -5.94 20.03
C PHE A 144 -12.79 -5.05 21.18
N ARG A 145 -13.13 -3.80 20.86
CA ARG A 145 -13.58 -2.79 21.82
C ARG A 145 -14.99 -2.33 21.46
N PRO A 146 -16.02 -2.85 22.13
CA PRO A 146 -17.42 -2.52 21.83
C PRO A 146 -17.72 -1.02 21.84
N GLU A 147 -17.06 -0.27 22.74
CA GLU A 147 -17.25 1.17 22.88
C GLU A 147 -16.90 1.98 21.64
N LEU A 148 -15.99 1.46 20.77
CA LEU A 148 -15.61 2.14 19.52
C LEU A 148 -16.68 2.04 18.47
N SER A 149 -17.52 1.01 18.52
CA SER A 149 -18.58 0.73 17.54
C SER A 149 -20.00 0.87 18.14
N ALA A 150 -20.15 1.56 19.29
CA ALA A 150 -21.43 1.69 19.95
C ALA A 150 -22.53 2.34 19.11
N ASP A 151 -22.16 3.23 18.19
CA ASP A 151 -23.09 3.91 17.28
C ASP A 151 -23.25 3.20 15.91
N VAL A 152 -22.58 2.04 15.70
CA VAL A 152 -22.70 1.27 14.46
C VAL A 152 -23.88 0.31 14.56
N PRO A 153 -24.86 0.38 13.61
CA PRO A 153 -26.08 -0.42 13.69
C PRO A 153 -25.86 -1.93 13.67
N ILE A 154 -24.89 -2.39 12.87
CA ILE A 154 -24.59 -3.81 12.70
C ILE A 154 -23.11 -4.03 13.03
N VAL A 155 -22.83 -4.89 14.00
CA VAL A 155 -21.46 -5.26 14.38
C VAL A 155 -21.31 -6.77 14.31
N GLY A 156 -20.28 -7.24 13.60
CA GLY A 156 -19.93 -8.67 13.50
C GLY A 156 -18.52 -8.90 13.99
N VAL A 157 -18.34 -9.77 14.96
CA VAL A 157 -17.04 -10.10 15.55
C VAL A 157 -16.65 -11.51 15.16
N VAL A 158 -15.59 -11.63 14.38
CA VAL A 158 -15.03 -12.93 13.96
C VAL A 158 -14.44 -13.63 15.18
N GLY A 159 -14.90 -14.85 15.42
CA GLY A 159 -14.60 -15.62 16.63
C GLY A 159 -15.73 -15.58 17.66
N ARG A 160 -16.76 -14.74 17.48
CA ARG A 160 -17.88 -14.62 18.42
C ARG A 160 -19.26 -14.74 17.75
N ASP A 161 -19.65 -13.76 16.93
CA ASP A 161 -21.01 -13.61 16.40
C ASP A 161 -21.10 -13.31 14.88
N PHE A 162 -19.96 -13.33 14.20
CA PHE A 162 -19.90 -13.11 12.74
C PHE A 162 -20.87 -14.02 11.96
N ASP A 163 -20.95 -15.30 12.33
CA ASP A 163 -21.76 -16.31 11.64
C ASP A 163 -23.27 -16.05 11.79
N GLU A 164 -23.71 -15.33 12.81
CA GLU A 164 -25.12 -14.94 13.03
C GLU A 164 -25.61 -13.90 12.02
N LEU A 165 -24.69 -13.26 11.31
CA LEU A 165 -25.01 -12.30 10.25
C LEU A 165 -25.18 -12.96 8.88
N LEU A 166 -24.82 -14.23 8.75
CA LEU A 166 -24.95 -14.99 7.50
C LEU A 166 -26.38 -15.47 7.31
N ALA A 167 -27.06 -15.05 6.23
CA ALA A 167 -28.35 -15.61 5.85
C ALA A 167 -28.21 -17.09 5.45
N ASP A 168 -29.29 -17.84 5.55
CA ASP A 168 -29.33 -19.25 5.10
C ASP A 168 -29.12 -19.34 3.59
N GLU A 169 -29.83 -18.48 2.83
CA GLU A 169 -29.74 -18.44 1.38
C GLU A 169 -28.79 -17.34 0.89
N PRO A 170 -27.86 -17.67 -0.01
CA PRO A 170 -26.92 -16.70 -0.55
C PRO A 170 -27.60 -15.73 -1.52
N MET A 171 -27.20 -14.47 -1.51
CA MET A 171 -27.68 -13.44 -2.46
C MET A 171 -27.30 -13.80 -3.90
N ALA A 172 -28.26 -13.81 -4.80
CA ALA A 172 -28.02 -13.99 -6.22
C ALA A 172 -27.56 -12.65 -6.86
N GLY A 173 -26.58 -12.73 -7.78
CA GLY A 173 -26.10 -11.57 -8.55
C GLY A 173 -25.43 -10.49 -7.71
N THR A 174 -25.52 -9.27 -8.18
CA THR A 174 -25.04 -8.03 -7.53
C THR A 174 -26.09 -6.94 -7.62
N LEU A 175 -26.11 -5.99 -6.70
CA LEU A 175 -27.01 -4.85 -6.77
C LEU A 175 -26.48 -3.80 -7.77
N PRO A 176 -27.36 -3.16 -8.55
CA PRO A 176 -26.93 -2.15 -9.52
C PRO A 176 -26.44 -0.90 -8.80
N VAL A 177 -25.33 -0.36 -9.26
CA VAL A 177 -24.74 0.89 -8.79
C VAL A 177 -24.07 1.60 -9.97
N ASP A 178 -23.98 2.93 -9.90
CA ASP A 178 -23.23 3.70 -10.91
C ASP A 178 -21.73 3.37 -10.80
N PRO A 179 -21.06 2.96 -11.88
CA PRO A 179 -19.62 2.73 -11.87
C PRO A 179 -18.75 3.92 -11.40
N ALA A 180 -19.24 5.14 -11.57
CA ALA A 180 -18.58 6.35 -11.08
C ALA A 180 -18.82 6.61 -9.58
N ALA A 181 -19.75 5.88 -8.94
CA ALA A 181 -20.02 6.03 -7.51
C ALA A 181 -18.83 5.55 -6.66
N PRO A 182 -18.67 6.11 -5.44
CA PRO A 182 -17.68 5.62 -4.48
C PRO A 182 -17.87 4.12 -4.18
N ALA A 183 -16.74 3.38 -4.15
CA ALA A 183 -16.71 1.96 -3.83
C ALA A 183 -15.78 1.63 -2.65
N LEU A 184 -14.80 2.51 -2.38
CA LEU A 184 -13.79 2.31 -1.35
C LEU A 184 -13.41 3.64 -0.68
N ILE A 185 -13.20 3.61 0.64
CA ILE A 185 -12.49 4.65 1.39
C ILE A 185 -11.28 4.00 2.07
N ALA A 186 -10.10 4.23 1.51
CA ALA A 186 -8.85 3.73 2.08
C ALA A 186 -8.20 4.82 2.95
N PHE A 187 -7.91 4.49 4.21
CA PHE A 187 -7.28 5.44 5.12
C PHE A 187 -5.76 5.33 5.09
N THR A 188 -5.09 6.48 4.92
CA THR A 188 -3.62 6.57 4.95
C THR A 188 -3.16 7.15 6.29
N SER A 189 -2.06 6.62 6.82
CA SER A 189 -1.35 7.23 7.94
C SER A 189 -0.59 8.46 7.42
N GLY A 190 -1.27 9.61 7.36
CA GLY A 190 -0.61 10.87 6.97
C GLY A 190 0.43 11.32 8.00
N THR A 191 1.30 12.25 7.60
CA THR A 191 2.21 13.00 8.50
C THR A 191 1.44 13.93 9.47
N THR A 192 0.12 14.07 9.29
CA THR A 192 -0.83 14.80 10.14
C THR A 192 -1.38 13.93 11.27
N ARG A 193 -2.00 14.55 12.28
CA ARG A 193 -2.50 13.87 13.49
C ARG A 193 -3.56 12.79 13.22
N ASP A 194 -4.38 12.94 12.18
CA ASP A 194 -5.50 12.04 11.89
C ASP A 194 -5.34 11.38 10.50
N PRO A 195 -5.79 10.11 10.32
CA PRO A 195 -5.75 9.42 9.05
C PRO A 195 -6.59 10.12 7.97
N LYS A 196 -6.12 10.13 6.72
CA LYS A 196 -6.82 10.72 5.56
C LYS A 196 -7.61 9.64 4.84
N GLY A 197 -8.91 9.84 4.64
CA GLY A 197 -9.76 8.90 3.90
C GLY A 197 -9.74 9.21 2.40
N VAL A 198 -9.11 8.37 1.61
CA VAL A 198 -9.02 8.46 0.15
C VAL A 198 -10.18 7.71 -0.48
N VAL A 199 -10.92 8.35 -1.37
CA VAL A 199 -12.15 7.80 -1.97
C VAL A 199 -11.90 7.33 -3.39
N HIS A 200 -12.17 6.06 -3.68
CA HIS A 200 -12.13 5.48 -5.01
C HIS A 200 -13.51 5.08 -5.50
N SER A 201 -13.74 5.19 -6.82
CA SER A 201 -14.94 4.67 -7.48
C SER A 201 -14.78 3.22 -7.91
N HIS A 202 -15.86 2.58 -8.35
CA HIS A 202 -15.78 1.29 -9.02
C HIS A 202 -14.90 1.37 -10.27
N GLN A 203 -15.04 2.44 -11.09
CA GLN A 203 -14.24 2.64 -12.31
C GLN A 203 -12.74 2.71 -12.01
N THR A 204 -12.32 3.51 -11.02
CA THR A 204 -10.90 3.66 -10.68
C THR A 204 -10.32 2.35 -10.15
N LEU A 205 -11.07 1.58 -9.35
CA LEU A 205 -10.63 0.29 -8.80
C LEU A 205 -10.56 -0.82 -9.87
N VAL A 206 -11.55 -0.88 -10.77
CA VAL A 206 -11.54 -1.86 -11.88
C VAL A 206 -10.39 -1.55 -12.84
N CYS A 207 -10.17 -0.26 -13.14
CA CYS A 207 -9.03 0.17 -13.97
C CYS A 207 -7.70 -0.22 -13.32
N GLU A 208 -7.47 0.17 -12.07
CA GLU A 208 -6.26 -0.16 -11.31
C GLU A 208 -6.02 -1.68 -11.27
N THR A 209 -7.05 -2.48 -10.97
CA THR A 209 -6.92 -3.93 -10.90
C THR A 209 -6.42 -4.51 -12.22
N ARG A 210 -6.94 -4.02 -13.36
CA ARG A 210 -6.56 -4.47 -14.70
C ARG A 210 -5.17 -4.00 -15.09
N GLN A 211 -4.84 -2.72 -14.84
CA GLN A 211 -3.52 -2.15 -15.15
C GLN A 211 -2.42 -2.86 -14.37
N LEU A 212 -2.62 -3.02 -13.06
CA LEU A 212 -1.62 -3.64 -12.21
C LEU A 212 -1.45 -5.13 -12.51
N SER A 213 -2.56 -5.88 -12.80
CA SER A 213 -2.46 -7.27 -13.24
C SER A 213 -1.68 -7.39 -14.55
N ALA A 214 -1.92 -6.50 -15.51
CA ALA A 214 -1.21 -6.50 -16.80
C ALA A 214 0.28 -6.12 -16.68
N ALA A 215 0.64 -5.29 -15.69
CA ALA A 215 2.02 -4.88 -15.45
C ALA A 215 2.86 -5.98 -14.74
N TYR A 216 2.22 -6.87 -13.99
CA TYR A 216 2.92 -7.95 -13.31
C TYR A 216 3.48 -9.00 -14.29
N PRO A 217 4.66 -9.59 -13.98
CA PRO A 217 5.19 -10.71 -14.75
C PRO A 217 4.18 -11.87 -14.83
N PRO A 218 3.87 -12.41 -16.02
CA PRO A 218 2.85 -13.44 -16.18
C PRO A 218 3.24 -14.78 -15.54
N ASP A 219 4.53 -15.01 -15.36
CA ASP A 219 5.11 -16.21 -14.75
C ASP A 219 5.67 -15.97 -13.34
N ARG A 220 5.08 -15.01 -12.60
CA ARG A 220 5.51 -14.60 -11.26
C ARG A 220 5.36 -15.67 -10.17
N GLY A 221 4.76 -16.83 -10.50
CA GLY A 221 4.52 -17.92 -9.56
C GLY A 221 3.37 -17.66 -8.57
N ARG A 222 3.17 -18.62 -7.66
CA ARG A 222 2.12 -18.58 -6.63
C ARG A 222 2.53 -17.61 -5.52
N GLN A 223 1.86 -16.48 -5.41
CA GLN A 223 2.22 -15.42 -4.48
C GLN A 223 1.82 -15.73 -3.04
N PHE A 224 2.71 -15.44 -2.09
CA PHE A 224 2.42 -15.36 -0.66
C PHE A 224 2.25 -13.89 -0.27
N THR A 225 1.02 -13.48 0.00
CA THR A 225 0.64 -12.09 0.28
C THR A 225 0.52 -11.87 1.78
N VAL A 226 1.38 -11.01 2.32
CA VAL A 226 1.40 -10.65 3.76
C VAL A 226 1.09 -9.18 4.01
N ALA A 227 1.08 -8.35 2.96
CA ALA A 227 0.66 -6.97 3.08
C ALA A 227 -0.75 -6.92 3.68
N PRO A 228 -1.00 -6.07 4.71
CA PRO A 228 -2.29 -6.02 5.38
C PRO A 228 -3.42 -5.68 4.41
N VAL A 229 -4.49 -6.47 4.43
CA VAL A 229 -5.69 -6.26 3.59
C VAL A 229 -6.50 -5.03 3.99
N GLY A 230 -6.21 -4.45 5.14
CA GLY A 230 -6.68 -3.12 5.52
C GLY A 230 -5.94 -1.97 4.81
N HIS A 231 -4.86 -2.27 4.09
CA HIS A 231 -4.10 -1.33 3.28
C HIS A 231 -4.43 -1.51 1.80
N PHE A 232 -4.47 -0.43 1.02
CA PHE A 232 -4.91 -0.44 -0.38
C PHE A 232 -4.22 -1.53 -1.21
N ILE A 233 -2.89 -1.55 -1.25
CA ILE A 233 -2.15 -2.52 -2.07
C ILE A 233 -2.31 -3.96 -1.56
N GLY A 234 -2.42 -4.18 -0.24
CA GLY A 234 -2.67 -5.49 0.34
C GLY A 234 -4.04 -6.03 -0.07
N MET A 235 -5.06 -5.18 -0.05
CA MET A 235 -6.42 -5.51 -0.48
C MET A 235 -6.48 -5.88 -1.99
N ILE A 236 -5.88 -5.05 -2.86
CA ILE A 236 -5.85 -5.31 -4.31
C ILE A 236 -5.15 -6.65 -4.61
N ASN A 237 -3.98 -6.88 -4.02
CA ASN A 237 -3.21 -8.12 -4.23
C ASN A 237 -3.81 -9.36 -3.58
N ALA A 238 -4.66 -9.20 -2.57
CA ALA A 238 -5.33 -10.34 -1.91
C ALA A 238 -6.69 -10.67 -2.51
N PHE A 239 -7.50 -9.65 -2.88
CA PHE A 239 -8.93 -9.84 -3.13
C PHE A 239 -9.38 -9.53 -4.56
N LEU A 240 -8.56 -8.86 -5.38
CA LEU A 240 -8.94 -8.46 -6.73
C LEU A 240 -8.05 -9.08 -7.81
N ILE A 241 -6.73 -8.87 -7.76
CA ILE A 241 -5.82 -9.38 -8.80
C ILE A 241 -5.88 -10.91 -8.93
N PRO A 242 -5.79 -11.70 -7.83
CA PRO A 242 -5.90 -13.15 -7.96
C PRO A 242 -7.24 -13.60 -8.53
N VAL A 243 -8.33 -12.91 -8.19
CA VAL A 243 -9.67 -13.20 -8.74
C VAL A 243 -9.73 -12.86 -10.22
N LEU A 244 -9.17 -11.72 -10.65
CA LEU A 244 -9.10 -11.33 -12.05
C LEU A 244 -8.32 -12.36 -12.89
N ASP A 245 -7.19 -12.84 -12.36
CA ASP A 245 -6.28 -13.77 -13.03
C ASP A 245 -6.69 -15.25 -12.90
N GLY A 246 -7.60 -15.58 -11.99
CA GLY A 246 -7.91 -16.97 -11.61
C GLY A 246 -6.75 -17.64 -10.87
N SER A 247 -5.86 -16.89 -10.24
CA SER A 247 -4.68 -17.36 -9.54
C SER A 247 -5.00 -17.73 -8.09
N PRO A 248 -4.31 -18.74 -7.50
CA PRO A 248 -4.49 -19.07 -6.09
C PRO A 248 -4.16 -17.91 -5.14
N VAL A 249 -4.96 -17.75 -4.10
CA VAL A 249 -4.70 -16.82 -2.99
C VAL A 249 -3.98 -17.56 -1.86
N ASN A 250 -2.85 -17.03 -1.39
CA ASN A 250 -2.15 -17.49 -0.20
C ASN A 250 -1.82 -16.29 0.68
N LEU A 251 -2.51 -16.18 1.81
CA LEU A 251 -2.40 -15.05 2.74
C LEU A 251 -1.61 -15.44 3.98
N GLY A 252 -0.75 -14.55 4.45
CA GLY A 252 -0.19 -14.57 5.79
C GLY A 252 -0.73 -13.39 6.59
N ASP A 253 -1.12 -13.60 7.83
CA ASP A 253 -1.66 -12.55 8.69
C ASP A 253 -0.57 -11.83 9.51
N VAL A 254 0.61 -12.43 9.63
CA VAL A 254 1.81 -11.86 10.23
C VAL A 254 2.98 -12.09 9.30
N TRP A 255 3.84 -11.08 9.11
CA TRP A 255 5.11 -11.29 8.43
C TRP A 255 6.09 -12.02 9.36
N ASP A 256 6.47 -13.20 8.97
CA ASP A 256 7.49 -14.04 9.62
C ASP A 256 8.41 -14.61 8.53
N PRO A 257 9.66 -14.13 8.40
CA PRO A 257 10.60 -14.61 7.39
C PRO A 257 10.85 -16.12 7.45
N ALA A 258 10.89 -16.71 8.65
CA ALA A 258 11.09 -18.15 8.81
C ALA A 258 9.90 -18.94 8.24
N GLN A 259 8.67 -18.50 8.51
CA GLN A 259 7.46 -19.09 7.93
C GLN A 259 7.45 -18.93 6.39
N ALA A 260 7.83 -17.76 5.89
CA ALA A 260 7.87 -17.51 4.45
C ALA A 260 8.88 -18.45 3.76
N LEU A 261 10.08 -18.63 4.32
CA LEU A 261 11.09 -19.57 3.80
C LEU A 261 10.57 -21.02 3.79
N ASP A 262 9.94 -21.45 4.87
CA ASP A 262 9.34 -22.78 4.94
C ASP A 262 8.24 -22.99 3.87
N LEU A 263 7.37 -22.01 3.63
CA LEU A 263 6.34 -22.05 2.59
C LEU A 263 6.95 -22.02 1.17
N ILE A 264 8.01 -21.25 0.95
CA ILE A 264 8.77 -21.24 -0.30
C ILE A 264 9.33 -22.66 -0.58
N ALA A 265 9.92 -23.28 0.44
CA ALA A 265 10.53 -24.60 0.29
C ALA A 265 9.50 -25.71 0.06
N ARG A 266 8.41 -25.75 0.84
CA ARG A 266 7.44 -26.87 0.85
C ARG A 266 6.31 -26.72 -0.15
N GLU A 267 5.83 -25.49 -0.39
CA GLU A 267 4.63 -25.24 -1.18
C GLU A 267 4.91 -24.51 -2.49
N ASN A 268 6.19 -24.23 -2.76
CA ASN A 268 6.62 -23.47 -3.94
C ASN A 268 5.90 -22.11 -4.05
N LEU A 269 5.66 -21.47 -2.91
CA LEU A 269 5.18 -20.09 -2.85
C LEU A 269 6.33 -19.12 -3.11
N VAL A 270 6.02 -17.92 -3.51
CA VAL A 270 7.01 -16.87 -3.74
C VAL A 270 6.59 -15.57 -3.06
N VAL A 271 7.56 -14.78 -2.63
CA VAL A 271 7.35 -13.39 -2.19
C VAL A 271 7.80 -12.50 -3.35
N GLY A 272 6.84 -11.96 -4.09
CA GLY A 272 7.10 -11.23 -5.36
C GLY A 272 7.51 -9.77 -5.20
N GLY A 273 7.71 -9.28 -3.97
CA GLY A 273 8.08 -7.89 -3.71
C GLY A 273 7.14 -7.18 -2.73
N GLY A 274 6.88 -5.92 -3.00
CA GLY A 274 6.18 -4.99 -2.11
C GLY A 274 7.15 -4.01 -1.47
N ALA A 275 6.99 -3.68 -0.17
CA ALA A 275 7.97 -2.87 0.53
C ALA A 275 9.33 -3.59 0.61
N THR A 276 10.40 -2.83 0.45
CA THR A 276 11.80 -3.31 0.47
C THR A 276 12.10 -4.21 1.67
N TYR A 277 11.49 -3.90 2.82
CA TYR A 277 11.63 -4.65 4.07
C TYR A 277 11.31 -6.14 3.95
N TYR A 278 10.28 -6.53 3.19
CA TYR A 278 9.91 -7.95 3.04
C TYR A 278 11.05 -8.75 2.39
N MET A 279 11.61 -8.21 1.30
CA MET A 279 12.71 -8.88 0.59
C MET A 279 14.01 -8.89 1.39
N THR A 280 14.39 -7.77 1.99
CA THR A 280 15.64 -7.70 2.77
C THR A 280 15.60 -8.58 4.00
N SER A 281 14.49 -8.57 4.76
CA SER A 281 14.34 -9.41 5.96
C SER A 281 14.30 -10.92 5.62
N LEU A 282 13.77 -11.29 4.46
CA LEU A 282 13.79 -12.67 3.97
C LEU A 282 15.22 -13.11 3.61
N LEU A 283 15.94 -12.30 2.83
CA LEU A 283 17.29 -12.61 2.37
C LEU A 283 18.35 -12.53 3.48
N ASP A 284 18.11 -11.74 4.52
CA ASP A 284 19.01 -11.60 5.68
C ASP A 284 18.74 -12.64 6.78
N HIS A 285 17.67 -13.45 6.63
CA HIS A 285 17.33 -14.47 7.61
C HIS A 285 18.38 -15.60 7.60
N PRO A 286 18.86 -16.08 8.77
CA PRO A 286 19.90 -17.10 8.84
C PRO A 286 19.54 -18.43 8.16
N ASP A 287 18.26 -18.75 8.06
CA ASP A 287 17.77 -19.96 7.39
C ASP A 287 17.54 -19.76 5.87
N CYS A 288 17.83 -18.58 5.33
CA CYS A 288 17.74 -18.35 3.88
C CYS A 288 18.90 -19.05 3.16
N THR A 289 18.56 -19.97 2.28
CA THR A 289 19.54 -20.77 1.51
C THR A 289 19.53 -20.38 0.03
N PRO A 290 20.57 -20.76 -0.75
CA PRO A 290 20.55 -20.58 -2.21
C PRO A 290 19.35 -21.22 -2.91
N GLU A 291 18.79 -22.32 -2.39
CA GLU A 291 17.60 -22.96 -2.93
C GLU A 291 16.35 -22.10 -2.75
N HIS A 292 16.22 -21.36 -1.65
CA HIS A 292 15.15 -20.39 -1.46
C HIS A 292 15.28 -19.25 -2.46
N VAL A 293 16.49 -18.69 -2.60
CA VAL A 293 16.77 -17.59 -3.54
C VAL A 293 16.47 -18.00 -4.98
N ALA A 294 16.84 -19.22 -5.40
CA ALA A 294 16.60 -19.71 -6.75
C ALA A 294 15.11 -19.84 -7.14
N ARG A 295 14.20 -19.83 -6.16
CA ARG A 295 12.73 -19.83 -6.38
C ARG A 295 12.15 -18.44 -6.51
N LEU A 296 12.87 -17.41 -6.06
CA LEU A 296 12.47 -16.01 -6.16
C LEU A 296 12.88 -15.47 -7.54
N LYS A 297 11.94 -15.38 -8.44
CA LYS A 297 12.21 -14.99 -9.82
C LYS A 297 12.17 -13.47 -10.02
N TYR A 298 11.23 -12.80 -9.34
CA TYR A 298 10.94 -11.39 -9.49
C TYR A 298 10.82 -10.69 -8.14
N ALA A 299 11.20 -9.43 -8.10
CA ALA A 299 10.98 -8.54 -6.98
C ALA A 299 10.51 -7.16 -7.47
N GLY A 300 9.19 -6.95 -7.49
CA GLY A 300 8.57 -5.64 -7.75
C GLY A 300 8.57 -4.81 -6.46
N LEU A 301 9.40 -3.77 -6.40
CA LEU A 301 9.58 -2.96 -5.21
C LEU A 301 8.92 -1.59 -5.36
N GLY A 302 8.16 -1.19 -4.34
CA GLY A 302 7.44 0.08 -4.34
C GLY A 302 6.77 0.39 -3.01
N GLY A 303 5.98 1.47 -2.99
CA GLY A 303 5.26 1.89 -1.80
C GLY A 303 6.13 2.52 -0.69
N SER A 304 7.45 2.49 -0.82
CA SER A 304 8.44 3.16 0.03
C SER A 304 9.67 3.46 -0.81
N THR A 305 10.63 4.21 -0.27
CA THR A 305 11.94 4.39 -0.91
C THR A 305 12.58 3.03 -1.22
N VAL A 306 13.07 2.88 -2.44
CA VAL A 306 13.77 1.68 -2.92
C VAL A 306 15.22 2.03 -3.17
N PRO A 307 16.16 1.73 -2.23
CA PRO A 307 17.57 2.02 -2.42
C PRO A 307 18.18 1.23 -3.60
N SER A 308 19.01 1.87 -4.40
CA SER A 308 19.70 1.24 -5.53
C SER A 308 20.58 0.06 -5.11
N ALA A 309 21.12 0.11 -3.90
CA ALA A 309 21.88 -1.01 -3.31
C ALA A 309 21.04 -2.28 -3.16
N VAL A 310 19.74 -2.16 -2.82
CA VAL A 310 18.84 -3.31 -2.68
C VAL A 310 18.53 -3.92 -4.03
N THR A 311 18.14 -3.12 -5.03
CA THR A 311 17.85 -3.62 -6.38
C THR A 311 19.07 -4.25 -7.02
N THR A 312 20.28 -3.68 -6.84
CA THR A 312 21.55 -4.24 -7.31
C THR A 312 21.89 -5.57 -6.62
N ARG A 313 21.66 -5.67 -5.30
CA ARG A 313 21.83 -6.92 -4.56
C ARG A 313 20.93 -8.03 -5.09
N LEU A 314 19.64 -7.74 -5.30
CA LEU A 314 18.65 -8.69 -5.83
C LEU A 314 19.07 -9.19 -7.22
N GLU A 315 19.43 -8.29 -8.11
CA GLU A 315 19.91 -8.63 -9.46
C GLU A 315 21.17 -9.51 -9.41
N GLY A 316 22.11 -9.21 -8.51
CA GLY A 316 23.31 -10.03 -8.27
C GLY A 316 23.01 -11.44 -7.75
N LEU A 317 21.85 -11.66 -7.16
CA LEU A 317 21.33 -12.97 -6.72
C LEU A 317 20.50 -13.68 -7.81
N GLY A 318 20.35 -13.09 -9.00
CA GLY A 318 19.54 -13.63 -10.09
C GLY A 318 18.04 -13.36 -9.96
N ILE A 319 17.63 -12.47 -9.05
CA ILE A 319 16.24 -12.03 -8.86
C ILE A 319 16.03 -10.76 -9.70
N THR A 320 15.12 -10.83 -10.67
CA THR A 320 14.79 -9.68 -11.52
C THR A 320 14.08 -8.60 -10.70
N ALA A 321 14.83 -7.59 -10.28
CA ALA A 321 14.30 -6.46 -9.54
C ALA A 321 13.78 -5.37 -10.49
N PHE A 322 12.66 -4.76 -10.12
CA PHE A 322 12.10 -3.59 -10.79
C PHE A 322 11.37 -2.71 -9.79
N ARG A 323 11.22 -1.43 -10.13
CA ARG A 323 10.66 -0.43 -9.24
C ARG A 323 9.33 0.09 -9.77
N SER A 324 8.48 0.56 -8.86
CA SER A 324 7.21 1.21 -9.18
C SER A 324 6.92 2.33 -8.19
N TYR A 325 6.16 3.31 -8.65
CA TYR A 325 5.70 4.42 -7.82
C TYR A 325 4.19 4.56 -7.87
N GLY A 326 3.62 4.80 -6.70
CA GLY A 326 2.21 5.10 -6.51
C GLY A 326 1.91 5.41 -5.05
N SER A 327 0.71 5.85 -4.81
CA SER A 327 0.17 6.17 -3.48
C SER A 327 -1.23 5.58 -3.35
N THR A 328 -1.86 5.72 -2.19
CA THR A 328 -3.27 5.35 -2.06
C THR A 328 -4.16 6.22 -2.94
N GLU A 329 -3.77 7.47 -3.16
CA GLU A 329 -4.50 8.43 -3.99
C GLU A 329 -4.41 8.12 -5.49
N HIS A 330 -3.24 7.70 -5.95
CA HIS A 330 -2.96 7.30 -7.34
C HIS A 330 -2.10 6.03 -7.29
N PRO A 331 -2.73 4.85 -7.33
CA PRO A 331 -2.08 3.61 -6.92
C PRO A 331 -0.93 3.16 -7.81
N SER A 332 -1.08 3.33 -9.11
CA SER A 332 -0.08 2.89 -10.10
C SER A 332 0.28 4.01 -11.07
N VAL A 333 1.14 4.93 -10.62
CA VAL A 333 1.60 6.08 -11.43
C VAL A 333 2.64 5.62 -12.45
N THR A 334 3.72 4.98 -11.99
CA THR A 334 4.81 4.52 -12.86
C THR A 334 5.22 3.08 -12.55
N TRP A 335 5.78 2.44 -13.56
CA TRP A 335 6.23 1.06 -13.52
C TRP A 335 7.48 0.86 -14.39
N ALA A 336 8.52 0.26 -13.83
CA ALA A 336 9.67 -0.18 -14.61
C ALA A 336 9.37 -1.59 -15.17
N PRO A 337 9.31 -1.79 -16.50
CA PRO A 337 9.01 -3.10 -17.08
C PRO A 337 10.02 -4.15 -16.63
N HIS A 338 9.54 -5.29 -16.14
CA HIS A 338 10.38 -6.38 -15.61
C HIS A 338 11.31 -7.00 -16.66
N ASP A 339 10.95 -6.92 -17.93
CA ASP A 339 11.74 -7.35 -19.09
C ASP A 339 12.57 -6.22 -19.73
N GLY A 340 12.48 -5.00 -19.17
CA GLY A 340 13.21 -3.84 -19.64
C GLY A 340 14.69 -3.85 -19.25
N PRO A 341 15.48 -2.89 -19.80
CA PRO A 341 16.92 -2.76 -19.49
C PRO A 341 17.19 -2.61 -17.99
N ALA A 342 18.21 -3.32 -17.47
CA ALA A 342 18.57 -3.29 -16.05
C ALA A 342 18.78 -1.86 -15.51
N ARG A 343 19.43 -0.96 -16.29
CA ARG A 343 19.62 0.45 -15.89
C ARG A 343 18.30 1.15 -15.52
N LEU A 344 17.22 0.88 -16.23
CA LEU A 344 15.90 1.47 -15.98
C LEU A 344 15.21 0.80 -14.80
N ARG A 345 15.22 -0.52 -14.75
CA ARG A 345 14.60 -1.30 -13.67
C ARG A 345 15.20 -1.02 -12.28
N LEU A 346 16.53 -0.85 -12.22
CA LEU A 346 17.26 -0.75 -10.96
C LEU A 346 17.41 0.70 -10.46
N HIS A 347 17.40 1.69 -11.35
CA HIS A 347 17.77 3.07 -11.01
C HIS A 347 16.70 4.12 -11.31
N THR A 348 15.54 3.73 -11.85
CA THR A 348 14.38 4.63 -12.01
C THR A 348 13.16 4.03 -11.32
N ASP A 349 12.17 4.86 -11.02
CA ASP A 349 10.88 4.42 -10.49
C ASP A 349 9.87 4.10 -11.60
N GLY A 350 10.34 4.01 -12.85
CA GLY A 350 9.58 3.59 -14.02
C GLY A 350 9.02 4.73 -14.85
N ALA A 351 8.29 4.36 -15.90
CA ALA A 351 7.55 5.27 -16.78
C ALA A 351 6.05 5.20 -16.46
N PRO A 352 5.26 6.25 -16.79
CA PRO A 352 3.82 6.26 -16.60
C PRO A 352 3.13 5.04 -17.21
N LEU A 353 2.16 4.49 -16.49
CA LEU A 353 1.29 3.44 -17.00
C LEU A 353 0.31 3.99 -18.06
N ASP A 354 -0.38 3.09 -18.75
CA ASP A 354 -1.31 3.47 -19.82
C ASP A 354 -2.42 4.39 -19.30
N GLY A 355 -2.63 5.51 -19.99
CA GLY A 355 -3.58 6.55 -19.61
C GLY A 355 -3.14 7.46 -18.45
N VAL A 356 -2.01 7.19 -17.81
CA VAL A 356 -1.43 8.04 -16.77
C VAL A 356 -0.59 9.14 -17.40
N GLU A 357 -0.82 10.36 -16.96
CA GLU A 357 -0.01 11.53 -17.32
C GLU A 357 0.75 12.01 -16.09
N LEU A 358 2.01 12.38 -16.28
CA LEU A 358 2.92 12.85 -15.26
C LEU A 358 3.66 14.09 -15.76
N ARG A 359 3.79 15.09 -14.89
CA ARG A 359 4.65 16.26 -15.13
C ARG A 359 5.27 16.73 -13.81
N LEU A 360 6.30 17.55 -13.90
CA LEU A 360 6.90 18.22 -12.76
C LEU A 360 6.47 19.69 -12.77
N ASP A 361 6.24 20.27 -11.59
CA ASP A 361 6.09 21.71 -11.45
C ASP A 361 7.47 22.42 -11.39
N GLU A 362 7.45 23.74 -11.18
CA GLU A 362 8.68 24.57 -11.15
C GLU A 362 9.64 24.16 -10.01
N ASP A 363 9.10 23.60 -8.92
CA ASP A 363 9.87 23.14 -7.76
C ASP A 363 10.28 21.66 -7.88
N GLY A 364 9.94 20.98 -8.98
CA GLY A 364 10.16 19.56 -9.20
C GLY A 364 9.13 18.66 -8.51
N GLU A 365 8.02 19.20 -7.98
CA GLU A 365 6.94 18.39 -7.44
C GLU A 365 6.28 17.57 -8.55
N ILE A 366 6.08 16.29 -8.29
CA ILE A 366 5.43 15.36 -9.21
C ILE A 366 3.92 15.64 -9.20
N LEU A 367 3.38 15.99 -10.35
CA LEU A 367 1.94 16.11 -10.59
C LEU A 367 1.48 14.98 -11.49
N THR A 368 0.37 14.33 -11.11
CA THR A 368 -0.14 13.18 -11.83
C THR A 368 -1.64 13.28 -12.10
N ARG A 369 -2.11 12.67 -13.19
CA ARG A 369 -3.51 12.40 -13.46
C ARG A 369 -3.65 11.12 -14.26
N GLY A 370 -4.71 10.34 -14.00
CA GLY A 370 -4.89 9.03 -14.61
C GLY A 370 -6.27 8.44 -14.33
N PRO A 371 -6.58 7.31 -14.99
CA PRO A 371 -7.89 6.66 -14.86
C PRO A 371 -8.09 5.97 -13.52
N ASP A 372 -7.04 5.63 -12.79
CA ASP A 372 -7.03 5.04 -11.45
C ASP A 372 -6.92 6.08 -10.33
N LEU A 373 -6.70 7.36 -10.66
CA LEU A 373 -6.63 8.46 -9.67
C LEU A 373 -7.93 8.59 -8.89
N CYS A 374 -7.86 8.64 -7.57
CA CYS A 374 -8.99 8.69 -6.65
C CYS A 374 -9.96 9.86 -6.94
N LEU A 375 -11.15 9.78 -6.37
CA LEU A 375 -12.15 10.84 -6.46
C LEU A 375 -11.84 12.04 -5.53
N GLY A 376 -10.86 11.92 -4.64
CA GLY A 376 -10.50 12.91 -3.63
C GLY A 376 -10.50 12.30 -2.24
N TYR A 377 -10.61 13.17 -1.24
CA TYR A 377 -10.62 12.78 0.17
C TYR A 377 -12.02 12.93 0.80
N THR A 378 -12.23 12.26 1.91
CA THR A 378 -13.41 12.50 2.75
C THR A 378 -13.43 13.93 3.31
N ASP A 379 -12.28 14.61 3.35
CA ASP A 379 -12.11 16.01 3.70
C ASP A 379 -12.14 16.88 2.42
N PRO A 380 -13.16 17.79 2.27
CA PRO A 380 -13.29 18.64 1.09
C PRO A 380 -12.12 19.65 0.93
N GLU A 381 -11.62 20.21 2.05
CA GLU A 381 -10.54 21.20 2.01
C GLU A 381 -9.22 20.55 1.56
N LEU A 382 -8.98 19.32 2.01
CA LEU A 382 -7.84 18.55 1.55
C LEU A 382 -7.97 18.20 0.06
N THR A 383 -9.15 17.81 -0.40
CA THR A 383 -9.41 17.59 -1.83
C THR A 383 -9.09 18.84 -2.64
N LYS A 384 -9.63 19.99 -2.24
CA LYS A 384 -9.40 21.26 -2.91
C LYS A 384 -7.93 21.69 -2.95
N SER A 385 -7.16 21.37 -1.92
CA SER A 385 -5.74 21.73 -1.85
C SER A 385 -4.83 20.82 -2.68
N CYS A 386 -5.23 19.55 -2.88
CA CYS A 386 -4.42 18.55 -3.56
C CYS A 386 -4.73 18.38 -5.05
N PHE A 387 -5.90 18.83 -5.53
CA PHE A 387 -6.32 18.69 -6.92
C PHE A 387 -6.59 20.05 -7.55
N ASP A 388 -6.13 20.25 -8.78
CA ASP A 388 -6.44 21.45 -9.57
C ASP A 388 -7.67 21.22 -10.49
N ALA A 389 -8.09 22.30 -11.17
CA ALA A 389 -9.25 22.30 -12.06
C ALA A 389 -9.05 21.43 -13.31
N ASP A 390 -7.81 21.19 -13.74
CA ASP A 390 -7.46 20.36 -14.90
C ASP A 390 -7.30 18.86 -14.51
N GLY A 391 -7.60 18.52 -13.26
CA GLY A 391 -7.57 17.15 -12.74
C GLY A 391 -6.19 16.65 -12.31
N TRP A 392 -5.19 17.52 -12.19
CA TRP A 392 -3.88 17.15 -11.68
C TRP A 392 -3.89 17.01 -10.16
N TYR A 393 -3.28 15.91 -9.69
CA TYR A 393 -3.02 15.63 -8.29
C TYR A 393 -1.60 16.04 -7.92
N ARG A 394 -1.47 16.82 -6.86
CA ARG A 394 -0.19 17.20 -6.22
C ARG A 394 0.22 16.12 -5.24
N THR A 395 1.27 15.38 -5.59
CA THR A 395 1.67 14.21 -4.81
C THR A 395 2.40 14.54 -3.51
N GLY A 396 3.05 15.72 -3.47
CA GLY A 396 3.97 16.09 -2.40
C GLY A 396 5.33 15.38 -2.49
N ASP A 397 5.56 14.59 -3.52
CA ASP A 397 6.83 13.94 -3.81
C ASP A 397 7.59 14.75 -4.87
N ILE A 398 8.93 14.79 -4.77
CA ILE A 398 9.83 15.49 -5.68
C ILE A 398 10.55 14.48 -6.55
N GLY A 399 10.73 14.78 -7.81
CA GLY A 399 11.38 13.87 -8.74
C GLY A 399 12.03 14.54 -9.93
N VAL A 400 12.67 13.74 -10.75
CA VAL A 400 13.23 14.14 -12.05
C VAL A 400 12.77 13.15 -13.12
N LEU A 401 12.58 13.66 -14.34
CA LEU A 401 12.31 12.85 -15.52
C LEU A 401 13.54 12.83 -16.40
N ASP A 402 13.94 11.65 -16.85
CA ASP A 402 14.99 11.53 -17.86
C ASP A 402 14.44 11.86 -19.27
N ALA A 403 15.33 11.85 -20.26
CA ALA A 403 14.98 12.18 -21.65
C ALA A 403 14.00 11.17 -22.30
N ASP A 404 13.92 9.97 -21.76
CA ASP A 404 13.04 8.90 -22.20
C ASP A 404 11.70 8.87 -21.42
N GLY A 405 11.50 9.78 -20.44
CA GLY A 405 10.29 9.94 -19.65
C GLY A 405 10.22 9.03 -18.42
N PHE A 406 11.35 8.43 -18.01
CA PHE A 406 11.40 7.65 -16.76
C PHE A 406 11.55 8.55 -15.54
N LEU A 407 10.74 8.28 -14.53
CA LEU A 407 10.76 9.00 -13.26
C LEU A 407 11.83 8.45 -12.33
N SER A 408 12.50 9.35 -11.63
CA SER A 408 13.28 9.03 -10.41
C SER A 408 12.82 9.95 -9.30
N ILE A 409 12.30 9.37 -8.21
CA ILE A 409 11.91 10.13 -7.02
C ILE A 409 13.17 10.52 -6.27
N THR A 410 13.34 11.80 -6.01
CA THR A 410 14.52 12.33 -5.34
C THR A 410 14.26 12.67 -3.88
N ASP A 411 13.02 13.03 -3.52
CA ASP A 411 12.66 13.35 -2.13
C ASP A 411 11.14 13.40 -1.93
N ARG A 412 10.77 13.76 -0.70
CA ARG A 412 9.43 14.15 -0.32
C ARG A 412 9.43 15.58 0.18
N LYS A 413 8.50 16.41 -0.27
CA LYS A 413 8.40 17.85 0.09
C LYS A 413 8.40 18.08 1.61
N SER A 414 7.82 17.14 2.38
CA SER A 414 7.80 17.17 3.85
C SER A 414 9.10 16.70 4.52
N ASP A 415 10.02 16.10 3.79
CA ASP A 415 11.24 15.49 4.31
C ASP A 415 12.52 16.22 3.85
N VAL A 416 12.37 17.20 2.96
CA VAL A 416 13.47 18.13 2.59
C VAL A 416 13.93 18.87 3.83
N ILE A 417 15.24 18.87 4.06
CA ILE A 417 15.89 19.54 5.19
C ILE A 417 16.35 20.93 4.73
N ILE A 418 15.90 21.97 5.40
CA ILE A 418 16.22 23.35 5.02
C ILE A 418 17.38 23.87 5.89
N ARG A 419 18.61 23.66 5.42
CA ARG A 419 19.83 24.04 6.12
C ARG A 419 20.35 25.40 5.64
N GLY A 420 20.09 26.44 6.41
CA GLY A 420 20.60 27.77 6.08
C GLY A 420 20.11 28.35 4.74
N GLY A 421 18.93 27.86 4.26
CA GLY A 421 18.37 28.23 2.96
C GLY A 421 18.70 27.24 1.84
N GLU A 422 19.57 26.26 2.08
CA GLU A 422 19.84 25.15 1.14
C GLU A 422 18.87 24.01 1.39
N ASN A 423 18.29 23.47 0.33
CA ASN A 423 17.43 22.30 0.36
C ASN A 423 18.30 21.03 0.26
N ILE A 424 18.25 20.20 1.30
CA ILE A 424 18.93 18.90 1.33
C ILE A 424 17.89 17.81 1.18
N GLY A 425 18.01 16.99 0.13
CA GLY A 425 17.21 15.80 -0.07
C GLY A 425 17.62 14.72 0.92
N ALA A 426 16.67 14.27 1.76
CA ALA A 426 16.97 13.20 2.71
C ALA A 426 17.36 11.91 2.01
N LEU A 427 16.71 11.56 0.88
CA LEU A 427 16.94 10.32 0.15
C LEU A 427 18.35 10.23 -0.45
N GLU A 428 18.88 11.30 -1.01
CA GLU A 428 20.24 11.30 -1.57
C GLU A 428 21.31 11.06 -0.50
N VAL A 429 21.07 11.54 0.73
CA VAL A 429 21.95 11.31 1.88
C VAL A 429 21.82 9.88 2.39
N GLU A 430 20.60 9.34 2.45
CA GLU A 430 20.33 7.95 2.83
C GLU A 430 20.99 6.95 1.89
N GLU A 431 20.99 7.19 0.57
CA GLU A 431 21.67 6.33 -0.41
C GLU A 431 23.17 6.25 -0.15
N VAL A 432 23.82 7.37 0.17
CA VAL A 432 25.24 7.37 0.51
C VAL A 432 25.52 6.59 1.80
N LEU A 433 24.67 6.79 2.83
CA LEU A 433 24.79 6.06 4.11
C LEU A 433 24.64 4.54 3.92
N LEU A 434 23.72 4.09 3.06
CA LEU A 434 23.53 2.67 2.76
C LEU A 434 24.71 2.02 2.03
N GLY A 435 25.59 2.83 1.42
CA GLY A 435 26.88 2.39 0.87
C GLY A 435 27.98 2.18 1.93
N MET A 436 27.75 2.56 3.19
CA MET A 436 28.73 2.38 4.26
C MET A 436 28.79 0.94 4.76
N PRO A 437 30.00 0.38 4.97
CA PRO A 437 30.16 -0.96 5.51
C PRO A 437 29.48 -1.13 6.88
N GLY A 438 28.59 -2.10 6.99
CA GLY A 438 27.91 -2.44 8.24
C GLY A 438 26.59 -1.71 8.47
N VAL A 439 26.19 -0.76 7.64
CA VAL A 439 24.87 -0.15 7.68
C VAL A 439 23.85 -1.10 7.04
N ALA A 440 22.83 -1.48 7.78
CA ALA A 440 21.74 -2.31 7.29
C ALA A 440 20.58 -1.46 6.73
N GLU A 441 20.26 -0.37 7.44
CA GLU A 441 19.26 0.60 7.05
C GLU A 441 19.65 2.00 7.52
N ALA A 442 19.21 3.03 6.78
CA ALA A 442 19.44 4.43 7.10
C ALA A 442 18.16 5.24 6.92
N ALA A 443 17.97 6.20 7.78
CA ALA A 443 16.99 7.27 7.60
C ALA A 443 17.65 8.61 7.95
N VAL A 444 17.36 9.63 7.15
CA VAL A 444 17.86 10.99 7.40
C VAL A 444 16.68 11.90 7.70
N VAL A 445 16.83 12.68 8.75
CA VAL A 445 15.78 13.59 9.23
C VAL A 445 16.36 14.96 9.55
N ALA A 446 15.51 15.97 9.48
CA ALA A 446 15.85 17.31 9.96
C ALA A 446 16.00 17.29 11.48
N ALA A 447 17.14 17.80 11.98
CA ALA A 447 17.36 18.14 13.38
C ALA A 447 17.44 19.66 13.53
N PRO A 448 16.96 20.23 14.66
CA PRO A 448 17.01 21.68 14.87
C PRO A 448 18.44 22.21 14.97
N ASP A 449 18.74 23.33 14.31
CA ASP A 449 20.00 24.07 14.44
C ASP A 449 19.74 25.54 14.75
N ALA A 450 20.33 26.03 15.82
CA ALA A 450 20.10 27.40 16.30
C ALA A 450 20.56 28.51 15.31
N ARG A 451 21.49 28.17 14.40
CA ARG A 451 22.07 29.13 13.44
C ARG A 451 21.54 28.95 12.04
N LEU A 452 21.31 27.69 11.63
CA LEU A 452 20.97 27.35 10.25
C LEU A 452 19.50 26.92 10.09
N GLY A 453 18.73 26.92 11.20
CA GLY A 453 17.36 26.42 11.22
C GLY A 453 17.32 24.90 11.39
N GLU A 454 17.84 24.19 10.41
CA GLU A 454 17.91 22.73 10.43
C GLU A 454 19.29 22.23 9.94
N HIS A 455 19.63 21.00 10.31
CA HIS A 455 20.72 20.22 9.74
C HIS A 455 20.31 18.75 9.56
N ALA A 456 21.09 18.00 8.78
CA ALA A 456 20.83 16.57 8.54
C ALA A 456 21.33 15.73 9.73
N ALA A 457 20.45 14.91 10.28
CA ALA A 457 20.76 13.89 11.28
C ALA A 457 20.55 12.49 10.67
N ALA A 458 21.58 11.65 10.74
CA ALA A 458 21.53 10.27 10.31
C ALA A 458 21.03 9.37 11.44
N VAL A 459 20.05 8.53 11.17
CA VAL A 459 19.61 7.45 12.06
C VAL A 459 19.91 6.14 11.36
N LEU A 460 20.69 5.27 11.99
CA LEU A 460 21.21 4.04 11.40
C LEU A 460 20.76 2.80 12.16
N ARG A 461 20.42 1.76 11.43
CA ARG A 461 20.34 0.40 11.94
C ARG A 461 21.56 -0.37 11.42
N MET A 462 22.34 -0.92 12.31
CA MET A 462 23.55 -1.63 11.94
C MET A 462 23.28 -3.13 11.72
N LEU A 463 24.13 -3.75 10.89
CA LEU A 463 24.18 -5.21 10.80
C LEU A 463 24.64 -5.82 12.14
N PRO A 464 24.21 -7.05 12.50
CA PRO A 464 24.60 -7.68 13.75
C PRO A 464 26.12 -7.69 13.97
N GLY A 465 26.56 -7.24 15.15
CA GLY A 465 27.97 -7.18 15.55
C GLY A 465 28.78 -6.05 14.92
N ARG A 466 28.16 -5.15 14.15
CA ARG A 466 28.81 -3.96 13.61
C ARG A 466 28.59 -2.74 14.52
N GLN A 467 29.65 -1.94 14.67
CA GLN A 467 29.55 -0.65 15.38
C GLN A 467 29.10 0.46 14.43
N PRO A 468 28.38 1.46 14.94
CA PRO A 468 28.04 2.64 14.14
C PRO A 468 29.30 3.42 13.79
N PRO A 469 29.33 4.07 12.61
CA PRO A 469 30.44 4.94 12.23
C PRO A 469 30.48 6.16 13.15
N ASP A 470 31.69 6.62 13.45
CA ASP A 470 31.86 7.95 14.04
C ASP A 470 31.73 9.04 12.96
N LEU A 471 31.69 10.31 13.41
CA LEU A 471 31.53 11.45 12.48
C LEU A 471 32.74 11.62 11.53
N ALA A 472 33.93 11.11 11.88
CA ALA A 472 35.10 11.21 11.02
C ALA A 472 35.03 10.17 9.89
N GLU A 473 34.64 8.94 10.22
CA GLU A 473 34.41 7.87 9.26
C GLU A 473 33.27 8.23 8.28
N LEU A 474 32.18 8.79 8.82
CA LEU A 474 31.05 9.26 8.01
C LEU A 474 31.52 10.36 7.03
N ARG A 475 32.24 11.38 7.51
CA ARG A 475 32.75 12.47 6.65
C ARG A 475 33.67 11.95 5.55
N ALA A 476 34.58 11.02 5.87
CA ALA A 476 35.46 10.41 4.88
C ALA A 476 34.67 9.64 3.81
N HIS A 477 33.61 8.93 4.21
CA HIS A 477 32.74 8.22 3.28
C HIS A 477 32.00 9.17 2.33
N PHE A 478 31.41 10.26 2.85
CA PHE A 478 30.71 11.27 2.07
C PHE A 478 31.66 12.06 1.13
N GLU A 479 32.88 12.32 1.57
CA GLU A 479 33.92 12.94 0.73
C GLU A 479 34.30 12.03 -0.44
N ASN A 480 34.47 10.72 -0.19
CA ASN A 480 34.74 9.73 -1.22
C ASN A 480 33.56 9.55 -2.20
N ALA A 481 32.32 9.72 -1.73
CA ALA A 481 31.14 9.72 -2.56
C ALA A 481 30.96 11.00 -3.40
N GLY A 482 31.82 12.02 -3.15
CA GLY A 482 31.76 13.30 -3.87
C GLY A 482 30.56 14.19 -3.52
N MET A 483 29.88 13.91 -2.40
CA MET A 483 28.73 14.69 -1.98
C MET A 483 29.15 16.03 -1.37
N ALA A 484 28.40 17.08 -1.68
CA ALA A 484 28.65 18.42 -1.17
C ALA A 484 28.57 18.48 0.37
N ARG A 485 29.52 19.16 1.01
CA ARG A 485 29.69 19.15 2.48
C ARG A 485 28.47 19.62 3.27
N GLN A 486 27.70 20.56 2.73
CA GLN A 486 26.49 21.07 3.39
C GLN A 486 25.39 20.02 3.54
N LYS A 487 25.45 18.92 2.78
CA LYS A 487 24.51 17.82 2.81
C LYS A 487 24.89 16.69 3.78
N TRP A 488 26.10 16.73 4.31
CA TRP A 488 26.59 15.68 5.18
C TRP A 488 25.87 15.70 6.52
N PRO A 489 25.47 14.55 7.07
CA PRO A 489 24.91 14.48 8.42
C PRO A 489 25.89 15.05 9.46
N GLU A 490 25.34 15.87 10.37
CA GLU A 490 26.09 16.46 11.48
C GLU A 490 25.91 15.68 12.79
N GLU A 491 24.92 14.78 12.82
CA GLU A 491 24.65 13.87 13.93
C GLU A 491 24.44 12.45 13.43
N VAL A 492 24.81 11.46 14.26
CA VAL A 492 24.59 10.02 14.02
C VAL A 492 23.91 9.43 15.24
N HIS A 493 22.75 8.84 15.02
CA HIS A 493 21.96 8.10 16.01
C HIS A 493 21.81 6.65 15.56
N THR A 494 21.59 5.73 16.49
CA THR A 494 21.36 4.33 16.18
C THR A 494 20.06 3.83 16.77
N VAL A 495 19.43 2.91 16.07
CA VAL A 495 18.23 2.22 16.52
C VAL A 495 18.39 0.72 16.31
N ASP A 496 17.81 -0.08 17.18
CA ASP A 496 17.74 -1.53 16.99
C ASP A 496 16.73 -1.88 15.89
N GLU A 497 15.63 -1.11 15.82
CA GLU A 497 14.57 -1.25 14.83
C GLU A 497 13.95 0.11 14.51
N PHE A 498 13.66 0.35 13.22
CA PHE A 498 12.97 1.56 12.80
C PHE A 498 11.47 1.52 13.15
N PRO A 499 10.89 2.62 13.65
CA PRO A 499 9.44 2.75 13.74
C PRO A 499 8.83 2.78 12.34
N ARG A 500 7.91 1.84 12.05
CA ARG A 500 7.33 1.68 10.71
C ARG A 500 5.83 1.89 10.67
N THR A 501 5.36 2.27 9.49
CA THR A 501 3.94 2.21 9.14
C THR A 501 3.53 0.76 8.84
N ALA A 502 2.24 0.55 8.67
CA ALA A 502 1.64 -0.69 8.22
C ALA A 502 2.22 -1.24 6.91
N SER A 503 2.60 -0.33 6.02
CA SER A 503 3.20 -0.64 4.72
C SER A 503 4.72 -0.83 4.77
N GLY A 504 5.34 -0.85 5.96
CA GLY A 504 6.78 -0.99 6.15
C GLY A 504 7.59 0.30 6.01
N LYS A 505 6.95 1.45 5.76
CA LYS A 505 7.65 2.75 5.65
C LYS A 505 8.16 3.22 7.00
N VAL A 506 9.38 3.78 7.03
CA VAL A 506 9.93 4.41 8.24
C VAL A 506 9.12 5.66 8.63
N LYS A 507 8.73 5.74 9.90
CA LYS A 507 8.03 6.91 10.45
C LYS A 507 9.03 8.00 10.82
N LYS A 508 9.53 8.76 9.84
CA LYS A 508 10.53 9.83 10.06
C LYS A 508 10.09 10.86 11.10
N PHE A 509 8.79 11.15 11.21
CA PHE A 509 8.29 12.08 12.23
C PHE A 509 8.50 11.58 13.67
N VAL A 510 8.52 10.25 13.88
CA VAL A 510 8.85 9.65 15.18
C VAL A 510 10.34 9.85 15.45
N LEU A 511 11.19 9.56 14.47
CA LEU A 511 12.62 9.76 14.58
C LEU A 511 12.97 11.23 14.88
N ARG A 512 12.36 12.19 14.15
CA ARG A 512 12.55 13.63 14.42
C ARG A 512 12.21 14.01 15.87
N ARG A 513 11.11 13.48 16.41
CA ARG A 513 10.72 13.72 17.80
C ARG A 513 11.71 13.10 18.79
N ASP A 514 12.19 11.90 18.50
CA ASP A 514 13.02 11.11 19.44
C ASP A 514 14.47 11.61 19.48
N ILE A 515 14.95 12.31 18.43
CA ILE A 515 16.27 12.96 18.38
C ILE A 515 16.22 14.46 18.75
N ALA A 516 15.02 15.06 18.83
CA ALA A 516 14.89 16.45 19.27
C ALA A 516 15.34 16.56 20.73
N PRO A 517 16.15 17.60 21.10
CA PRO A 517 16.69 17.77 22.44
C PRO A 517 15.60 18.00 23.51
#